data_730517f9c63f20d81a82a5c8bb4e94ad
#
_entry.id   730517f9c63f20d81a82a5c8bb4e94ad
#
_cell.length_a   1.000
_cell.length_b   1.000
_cell.length_c   1.000
_cell.angle_alpha   90.00
_cell.angle_beta   90.00
_cell.angle_gamma   90.00
#
_symmetry.space_group_name_H-M   'P 1'
#
loop_
_entity.id
_entity.type
_entity.pdbx_description
1 polymer ?
#
loop_
_entity_poly.entity_id
_entity_poly.type
_entity_poly.pdbx_seq_one_letter_code
_entity_poly.pdbx_strand_id
1 'polypeptide(L)'
;MYGNRSKVTLKLPELPGDLKDFSLSVVRRDCALQAFPSAVEVQKNNKAAGERFIAECEGHIVTGRLIGASADSVNARLSCVGKDIRIFDGQLQSDGTYAFYTSEIMNTQDIVLTALPGKGRTGRLEVISPFAEVLPAKLPKLRLAYDEEALIERSIGAQLHHILPVDSTHGQAVLEQLHDFTPSLSYNLDEYVRFNTVREAFVEFVMGVRVSKADGATIIRILQDDVKRFSSLKALVLIDGVPIEDHDAVLDYNARLLHYIHQYSGRYTFGGKLYDGIISMITHRGTLPGLRLDENSQLFAYEFPQNRPDFTAPVYDSEEQLHSRIPDFRHTLYWNPDITSATNTVSFYTSDMKGTYVATLQGINSKGECVQVQGKFVVR
;
A
#
# COMPACT_ATOMS: atom_id res chain seq x y z
N MET A 1 23.29 23.85 -23.83
CA MET A 1 23.58 22.56 -24.43
C MET A 1 24.32 21.72 -23.42
N TYR A 2 23.91 20.47 -23.24
CA TYR A 2 24.49 19.56 -22.25
C TYR A 2 24.88 18.24 -22.93
N GLY A 3 25.91 17.57 -22.42
CA GLY A 3 26.25 16.20 -22.80
C GLY A 3 25.38 15.17 -22.08
N ASN A 4 25.65 13.88 -22.36
CA ASN A 4 25.04 12.77 -21.60
C ASN A 4 25.55 12.79 -20.16
N ARG A 5 24.73 12.35 -19.20
CA ARG A 5 25.06 12.22 -17.77
C ARG A 5 25.66 13.49 -17.15
N SER A 6 25.30 14.65 -17.73
CA SER A 6 25.80 15.95 -17.29
C SER A 6 24.90 16.56 -16.24
N LYS A 7 25.49 17.18 -15.22
CA LYS A 7 24.71 17.92 -14.21
C LYS A 7 24.09 19.17 -14.81
N VAL A 8 22.80 19.31 -14.65
CA VAL A 8 22.01 20.48 -15.06
C VAL A 8 21.50 21.17 -13.81
N THR A 9 21.70 22.48 -13.73
CA THR A 9 21.10 23.29 -12.68
C THR A 9 20.11 24.28 -13.33
N LEU A 10 18.85 24.13 -12.98
CA LEU A 10 17.79 25.07 -13.39
C LEU A 10 17.61 26.11 -12.30
N LYS A 11 17.65 27.37 -12.72
CA LYS A 11 17.23 28.49 -11.89
C LYS A 11 15.73 28.69 -12.11
N LEU A 12 14.96 28.58 -11.05
CA LEU A 12 13.52 28.80 -11.11
C LEU A 12 13.22 30.32 -11.12
N PRO A 13 12.15 30.77 -11.80
CA PRO A 13 11.69 32.14 -11.70
C PRO A 13 11.23 32.43 -10.26
N GLU A 14 11.23 33.71 -9.89
CA GLU A 14 10.58 34.13 -8.66
C GLU A 14 9.09 33.71 -8.71
N LEU A 15 8.70 32.88 -7.79
CA LEU A 15 7.33 32.40 -7.71
C LEU A 15 6.49 33.42 -6.95
N PRO A 16 5.35 33.86 -7.48
CA PRO A 16 4.44 34.72 -6.73
C PRO A 16 4.10 34.09 -5.40
N GLY A 17 4.14 34.84 -4.31
CA GLY A 17 3.92 34.34 -2.95
C GLY A 17 2.50 33.86 -2.69
N ASP A 18 1.57 34.07 -3.61
CA ASP A 18 0.20 33.60 -3.58
C ASP A 18 -0.01 32.26 -4.30
N LEU A 19 1.05 31.69 -4.88
CA LEU A 19 0.98 30.40 -5.54
C LEU A 19 1.14 29.25 -4.51
N LYS A 20 0.29 28.25 -4.64
CA LYS A 20 0.29 27.03 -3.85
C LYS A 20 0.49 25.81 -4.77
N ASP A 21 0.92 24.71 -4.19
CA ASP A 21 0.97 23.41 -4.88
C ASP A 21 1.69 23.45 -6.23
N PHE A 22 2.98 23.76 -6.21
CA PHE A 22 3.80 23.74 -7.42
C PHE A 22 4.38 22.39 -7.71
N SER A 23 4.38 22.03 -8.98
CA SER A 23 5.12 20.89 -9.50
C SER A 23 6.12 21.32 -10.57
N LEU A 24 7.26 20.62 -10.63
CA LEU A 24 8.26 20.76 -11.69
C LEU A 24 8.51 19.40 -12.34
N SER A 25 8.37 19.38 -13.66
CA SER A 25 8.73 18.23 -14.47
C SER A 25 9.76 18.62 -15.52
N VAL A 26 10.72 17.73 -15.81
CA VAL A 26 11.69 17.88 -16.90
C VAL A 26 11.62 16.63 -17.75
N VAL A 27 11.05 16.76 -18.96
CA VAL A 27 10.73 15.61 -19.80
C VAL A 27 11.23 15.85 -21.22
N ARG A 28 11.71 14.80 -21.89
CA ARG A 28 12.08 14.83 -23.30
C ARG A 28 10.86 15.15 -24.15
N ARG A 29 10.99 16.14 -25.02
CA ARG A 29 9.95 16.52 -25.97
C ARG A 29 9.89 15.49 -27.09
N ASP A 30 8.78 14.81 -27.20
CA ASP A 30 8.42 13.98 -28.34
C ASP A 30 6.97 14.23 -28.76
N CYS A 31 6.52 13.56 -29.80
CA CYS A 31 5.16 13.72 -30.34
C CYS A 31 4.07 13.40 -29.31
N ALA A 32 4.32 12.49 -28.37
CA ALA A 32 3.34 12.09 -27.37
C ALA A 32 3.03 13.23 -26.39
N LEU A 33 4.03 14.04 -26.02
CA LEU A 33 3.82 15.18 -25.10
C LEU A 33 3.03 16.33 -25.71
N GLN A 34 2.94 16.41 -27.05
CA GLN A 34 2.16 17.44 -27.72
C GLN A 34 0.66 17.14 -27.74
N ALA A 35 0.28 15.90 -27.45
CA ALA A 35 -1.12 15.44 -27.47
C ALA A 35 -1.86 15.66 -26.15
N PHE A 36 -1.17 15.97 -25.06
CA PHE A 36 -1.80 16.21 -23.78
C PHE A 36 -2.14 17.68 -23.58
N PRO A 37 -3.39 18.02 -23.27
CA PRO A 37 -3.76 19.38 -22.93
C PRO A 37 -2.98 19.84 -21.69
N SER A 38 -2.59 21.10 -21.67
CA SER A 38 -1.98 21.68 -20.48
C SER A 38 -2.97 21.70 -19.30
N ALA A 39 -2.47 21.74 -18.06
CA ALA A 39 -3.34 21.87 -16.89
C ALA A 39 -4.27 23.08 -16.99
N VAL A 40 -3.79 24.17 -17.61
CA VAL A 40 -4.58 25.40 -17.90
C VAL A 40 -5.72 25.11 -18.89
N GLU A 41 -5.49 24.31 -19.92
CA GLU A 41 -6.54 23.93 -20.89
C GLU A 41 -7.56 22.97 -20.27
N VAL A 42 -7.12 22.02 -19.46
CA VAL A 42 -8.01 21.12 -18.71
C VAL A 42 -8.90 21.92 -17.77
N GLN A 43 -8.33 22.87 -17.02
CA GLN A 43 -9.09 23.71 -16.11
C GLN A 43 -10.16 24.56 -16.83
N LYS A 44 -9.82 25.13 -17.99
CA LYS A 44 -10.78 25.91 -18.79
C LYS A 44 -11.95 25.06 -19.30
N ASN A 45 -11.69 23.79 -19.58
CA ASN A 45 -12.70 22.87 -20.12
C ASN A 45 -13.55 22.19 -19.04
N ASN A 46 -13.03 22.05 -17.81
CA ASN A 46 -13.74 21.54 -16.66
C ASN A 46 -14.59 22.63 -16.02
N LYS A 47 -15.77 22.86 -16.58
CA LYS A 47 -16.84 23.54 -15.83
C LYS A 47 -17.32 22.57 -14.78
N ALA A 48 -17.09 22.92 -13.53
CA ALA A 48 -17.39 22.10 -12.36
C ALA A 48 -18.77 21.44 -12.44
N ALA A 49 -18.83 20.14 -12.55
CA ALA A 49 -19.98 19.37 -12.16
C ALA A 49 -20.16 19.55 -10.65
N GLY A 50 -21.40 19.83 -10.22
CA GLY A 50 -21.70 20.31 -8.87
C GLY A 50 -21.56 19.33 -7.72
N GLU A 51 -20.84 18.22 -7.88
CA GLU A 51 -20.54 17.26 -6.80
C GLU A 51 -19.18 17.59 -6.20
N ARG A 52 -19.18 17.98 -4.94
CA ARG A 52 -17.96 18.17 -4.17
C ARG A 52 -17.57 16.84 -3.54
N PHE A 53 -16.57 16.20 -4.08
CA PHE A 53 -15.90 15.10 -3.39
C PHE A 53 -14.93 15.68 -2.35
N ILE A 54 -15.00 15.14 -1.15
CA ILE A 54 -14.08 15.51 -0.07
C ILE A 54 -12.98 14.44 -0.06
N ALA A 55 -11.71 14.88 -0.09
CA ALA A 55 -10.58 13.97 0.03
C ALA A 55 -10.57 13.30 1.41
N GLU A 56 -10.26 12.03 1.46
CA GLU A 56 -10.04 11.28 2.70
C GLU A 56 -8.69 11.68 3.29
N CYS A 57 -8.68 12.67 4.20
CA CYS A 57 -7.46 13.25 4.74
C CYS A 57 -6.86 12.45 5.91
N GLU A 58 -7.67 11.63 6.60
CA GLU A 58 -7.29 10.89 7.80
C GLU A 58 -7.04 9.39 7.52
N GLY A 59 -7.13 8.97 6.27
CA GLY A 59 -7.04 7.58 5.84
C GLY A 59 -8.25 7.14 5.06
N HIS A 60 -8.15 5.98 4.43
CA HIS A 60 -9.22 5.42 3.61
C HIS A 60 -10.28 4.74 4.49
N ILE A 61 -11.55 4.88 4.10
CA ILE A 61 -12.68 4.25 4.77
C ILE A 61 -13.18 3.09 3.90
N VAL A 62 -12.98 1.87 4.37
CA VAL A 62 -13.60 0.69 3.75
C VAL A 62 -15.03 0.57 4.27
N THR A 63 -16.00 0.48 3.38
CA THR A 63 -17.41 0.32 3.75
C THR A 63 -17.89 -1.08 3.45
N GLY A 64 -18.56 -1.71 4.41
CA GLY A 64 -19.13 -3.05 4.30
C GLY A 64 -20.64 -3.07 4.58
N ARG A 65 -21.35 -3.97 3.91
CA ARG A 65 -22.78 -4.24 4.17
C ARG A 65 -22.94 -5.64 4.74
N LEU A 66 -23.71 -5.75 5.83
CA LEU A 66 -24.03 -7.04 6.41
C LEU A 66 -25.18 -7.71 5.66
N ILE A 67 -25.03 -8.98 5.35
CA ILE A 67 -26.03 -9.81 4.70
C ILE A 67 -26.36 -11.00 5.59
N GLY A 68 -27.63 -11.34 5.70
CA GLY A 68 -28.11 -12.53 6.38
C GLY A 68 -28.34 -12.39 7.89
N ALA A 69 -27.98 -11.25 8.50
CA ALA A 69 -28.20 -10.97 9.92
C ALA A 69 -28.60 -9.52 10.18
N SER A 70 -29.11 -9.22 11.39
CA SER A 70 -29.36 -7.85 11.82
C SER A 70 -28.07 -7.21 12.32
N ALA A 71 -27.79 -5.98 11.90
CA ALA A 71 -26.59 -5.23 12.26
C ALA A 71 -26.45 -4.98 13.78
N ASP A 72 -27.54 -4.86 14.50
CA ASP A 72 -27.53 -4.59 15.95
C ASP A 72 -26.93 -5.73 16.81
N SER A 73 -26.70 -6.90 16.21
CA SER A 73 -26.24 -8.11 16.93
C SER A 73 -24.90 -8.64 16.45
N VAL A 74 -24.24 -7.96 15.53
CA VAL A 74 -23.01 -8.42 14.87
C VAL A 74 -21.93 -7.38 15.02
N ASN A 75 -20.75 -7.76 15.49
CA ASN A 75 -19.54 -6.93 15.40
C ASN A 75 -18.83 -7.26 14.08
N ALA A 76 -18.34 -6.23 13.41
CA ALA A 76 -17.62 -6.36 12.15
C ALA A 76 -16.12 -6.15 12.38
N ARG A 77 -15.31 -6.91 11.67
CA ARG A 77 -13.85 -6.80 11.71
C ARG A 77 -13.27 -6.85 10.30
N LEU A 78 -12.30 -6.00 10.05
CA LEU A 78 -11.45 -6.05 8.86
C LEU A 78 -10.04 -6.44 9.31
N SER A 79 -9.42 -7.39 8.62
CA SER A 79 -8.03 -7.80 8.84
C SER A 79 -7.29 -7.75 7.52
N CYS A 80 -6.09 -7.16 7.50
CA CYS A 80 -5.22 -7.20 6.33
C CYS A 80 -4.44 -8.51 6.30
N VAL A 81 -4.40 -9.15 5.14
CA VAL A 81 -3.63 -10.38 4.95
C VAL A 81 -2.16 -10.02 4.76
N GLY A 82 -1.28 -10.61 5.56
CA GLY A 82 0.16 -10.36 5.46
C GLY A 82 0.92 -10.67 6.74
N LYS A 83 2.13 -10.14 6.82
CA LYS A 83 3.02 -10.39 7.97
C LYS A 83 2.68 -9.52 9.18
N ASP A 84 2.14 -8.33 8.93
CA ASP A 84 1.84 -7.33 9.94
C ASP A 84 0.46 -7.56 10.55
N ILE A 85 0.32 -7.22 11.83
CA ILE A 85 -0.96 -7.30 12.53
C ILE A 85 -1.72 -5.99 12.29
N ARG A 86 -2.66 -6.01 11.35
CA ARG A 86 -3.52 -4.85 11.01
C ARG A 86 -4.97 -5.27 11.06
N ILE A 87 -5.62 -4.94 12.17
CA ILE A 87 -7.00 -5.33 12.47
C ILE A 87 -7.78 -4.07 12.83
N PHE A 88 -8.92 -3.88 12.16
CA PHE A 88 -9.79 -2.72 12.34
C PHE A 88 -11.19 -3.17 12.72
N ASP A 89 -11.76 -2.50 13.71
CA ASP A 89 -13.13 -2.74 14.13
C ASP A 89 -14.10 -1.91 13.28
N GLY A 90 -15.16 -2.54 12.80
CA GLY A 90 -16.20 -1.90 12.02
C GLY A 90 -17.12 -1.09 12.92
N GLN A 91 -17.35 0.18 12.57
CA GLN A 91 -18.31 1.04 13.22
C GLN A 91 -19.64 1.01 12.46
N LEU A 92 -20.71 0.57 13.15
CA LEU A 92 -22.05 0.56 12.56
C LEU A 92 -22.52 1.98 12.33
N GLN A 93 -22.93 2.27 11.10
CA GLN A 93 -23.46 3.56 10.66
C GLN A 93 -24.99 3.58 10.75
N SER A 94 -25.59 4.77 10.73
CA SER A 94 -27.05 4.96 10.80
C SER A 94 -27.83 4.35 9.64
N ASP A 95 -27.16 4.11 8.50
CA ASP A 95 -27.74 3.46 7.30
C ASP A 95 -27.61 1.92 7.32
N GLY A 96 -27.09 1.35 8.41
CA GLY A 96 -26.87 -0.10 8.56
C GLY A 96 -25.61 -0.65 7.89
N THR A 97 -24.74 0.21 7.37
CA THR A 97 -23.43 -0.18 6.87
C THR A 97 -22.38 -0.16 8.00
N TYR A 98 -21.24 -0.79 7.75
CA TYR A 98 -20.06 -0.73 8.64
C TYR A 98 -18.96 0.08 7.98
N ALA A 99 -18.43 1.07 8.70
CA ALA A 99 -17.24 1.82 8.30
C ALA A 99 -16.00 1.29 9.04
N PHE A 100 -14.96 0.95 8.28
CA PHE A 100 -13.64 0.58 8.80
C PHE A 100 -12.68 1.71 8.47
N TYR A 101 -12.18 2.39 9.49
CA TYR A 101 -11.22 3.48 9.35
C TYR A 101 -9.82 2.89 9.25
N THR A 102 -9.32 2.74 8.02
CA THR A 102 -8.03 2.13 7.72
C THR A 102 -7.01 3.23 7.46
N SER A 103 -6.37 3.73 8.53
CA SER A 103 -5.22 4.61 8.39
C SER A 103 -4.01 3.81 7.89
N GLU A 104 -3.16 4.45 7.09
CA GLU A 104 -1.82 3.95 6.71
C GLU A 104 -1.77 2.69 5.82
N ILE A 105 -2.90 2.20 5.34
CA ILE A 105 -2.91 1.14 4.35
C ILE A 105 -2.91 1.75 2.96
N MET A 106 -1.96 1.34 2.14
CA MET A 106 -1.79 1.82 0.78
C MET A 106 -1.63 0.67 -0.19
N ASN A 107 -1.88 0.94 -1.47
CA ASN A 107 -1.79 0.01 -2.58
C ASN A 107 -2.81 -1.14 -2.53
N THR A 108 -2.65 -2.14 -3.38
CA THR A 108 -3.50 -3.32 -3.39
C THR A 108 -3.14 -4.23 -2.23
N GLN A 109 -4.14 -4.62 -1.44
CA GLN A 109 -3.98 -5.46 -0.26
C GLN A 109 -5.13 -6.45 -0.19
N ASP A 110 -4.84 -7.70 0.07
CA ASP A 110 -5.88 -8.67 0.41
C ASP A 110 -6.38 -8.38 1.83
N ILE A 111 -7.70 -8.32 1.97
CA ILE A 111 -8.38 -8.11 3.26
C ILE A 111 -9.36 -9.22 3.54
N VAL A 112 -9.55 -9.52 4.80
CA VAL A 112 -10.62 -10.42 5.28
C VAL A 112 -11.61 -9.61 6.09
N LEU A 113 -12.87 -9.61 5.66
CA LEU A 113 -13.99 -9.09 6.44
C LEU A 113 -14.65 -10.23 7.20
N THR A 114 -14.78 -10.07 8.50
CA THR A 114 -15.40 -11.06 9.39
C THR A 114 -16.60 -10.45 10.10
N ALA A 115 -17.76 -11.09 9.98
CA ALA A 115 -18.94 -10.81 10.78
C ALA A 115 -18.88 -11.66 12.05
N LEU A 116 -18.59 -11.04 13.20
CA LEU A 116 -18.50 -11.74 14.48
C LEU A 116 -19.90 -11.88 15.07
N PRO A 117 -20.50 -13.09 15.09
CA PRO A 117 -21.87 -13.24 15.54
C PRO A 117 -22.01 -12.97 17.04
N GLY A 118 -22.99 -12.12 17.37
CA GLY A 118 -23.54 -12.04 18.70
C GLY A 118 -24.73 -13.00 18.82
N LYS A 119 -24.74 -13.90 19.79
CA LYS A 119 -25.88 -14.79 20.08
C LYS A 119 -26.35 -15.71 18.93
N GLY A 120 -25.41 -16.34 18.21
CA GLY A 120 -25.70 -17.50 17.35
C GLY A 120 -26.33 -17.20 15.98
N ARG A 121 -26.25 -15.96 15.48
CA ARG A 121 -26.66 -15.63 14.11
C ARG A 121 -25.44 -15.49 13.21
N THR A 122 -25.47 -16.19 12.08
CA THR A 122 -24.45 -16.11 11.05
C THR A 122 -24.81 -15.00 10.06
N GLY A 123 -23.85 -14.15 9.74
CA GLY A 123 -23.94 -13.14 8.71
C GLY A 123 -22.62 -13.05 7.97
N ARG A 124 -22.62 -12.43 6.81
CA ARG A 124 -21.40 -12.15 6.06
C ARG A 124 -21.34 -10.66 5.69
N LEU A 125 -20.15 -10.13 5.56
CA LEU A 125 -19.95 -8.76 5.13
C LEU A 125 -19.56 -8.74 3.65
N GLU A 126 -20.17 -7.88 2.88
CA GLU A 126 -19.79 -7.58 1.51
C GLU A 126 -19.22 -6.18 1.44
N VAL A 127 -18.12 -6.02 0.69
CA VAL A 127 -17.50 -4.71 0.45
C VAL A 127 -18.39 -3.89 -0.46
N ILE A 128 -18.64 -2.64 -0.08
CA ILE A 128 -19.22 -1.64 -0.97
C ILE A 128 -18.07 -1.02 -1.76
N SER A 129 -18.11 -1.15 -3.09
CA SER A 129 -17.08 -0.59 -3.96
C SER A 129 -17.00 0.94 -3.79
N PRO A 130 -15.80 1.49 -3.54
CA PRO A 130 -15.60 2.94 -3.50
C PRO A 130 -15.59 3.58 -4.90
N PHE A 131 -15.53 2.75 -5.94
CA PHE A 131 -15.46 3.22 -7.32
C PHE A 131 -16.86 3.48 -7.89
N ALA A 132 -16.96 4.49 -8.76
CA ALA A 132 -18.19 4.78 -9.46
C ALA A 132 -18.58 3.63 -10.41
N GLU A 133 -19.78 3.11 -10.26
CA GLU A 133 -20.31 2.05 -11.11
C GLU A 133 -20.77 2.56 -12.49
N VAL A 134 -21.01 3.86 -12.61
CA VAL A 134 -21.54 4.46 -13.83
C VAL A 134 -20.39 4.91 -14.73
N LEU A 135 -20.15 4.15 -15.79
CA LEU A 135 -19.26 4.58 -16.87
C LEU A 135 -20.02 5.56 -17.80
N PRO A 136 -19.32 6.56 -18.38
CA PRO A 136 -19.95 7.43 -19.37
C PRO A 136 -20.48 6.60 -20.54
N ALA A 137 -21.69 6.86 -20.99
CA ALA A 137 -22.40 6.10 -22.02
C ALA A 137 -21.65 6.04 -23.38
N LYS A 138 -20.73 6.98 -23.62
CA LYS A 138 -19.87 7.00 -24.81
C LYS A 138 -18.49 7.53 -24.41
N LEU A 139 -17.49 6.67 -24.52
CA LEU A 139 -16.11 7.11 -24.47
C LEU A 139 -15.73 7.77 -25.81
N PRO A 140 -14.91 8.83 -25.81
CA PRO A 140 -14.39 9.41 -27.05
C PRO A 140 -13.55 8.35 -27.78
N LYS A 141 -13.56 8.41 -29.11
CA LYS A 141 -12.70 7.53 -29.91
C LYS A 141 -11.24 7.82 -29.60
N LEU A 142 -10.50 6.82 -29.19
CA LEU A 142 -9.07 6.92 -29.04
C LEU A 142 -8.42 7.20 -30.40
N ARG A 143 -7.70 8.31 -30.49
CA ARG A 143 -6.87 8.66 -31.66
C ARG A 143 -5.44 8.75 -31.18
N LEU A 144 -4.59 7.88 -31.70
CA LEU A 144 -3.16 7.90 -31.40
C LEU A 144 -2.44 8.51 -32.59
N ALA A 145 -1.67 9.56 -32.33
CA ALA A 145 -0.63 10.05 -33.25
C ALA A 145 0.71 9.68 -32.62
N TYR A 146 1.51 8.89 -33.32
CA TYR A 146 2.81 8.45 -32.85
C TYR A 146 3.86 8.55 -33.96
N ASP A 147 5.08 8.72 -33.53
CA ASP A 147 6.27 8.59 -34.35
C ASP A 147 6.80 7.17 -34.16
N GLU A 148 6.94 6.42 -35.25
CA GLU A 148 7.32 5.03 -35.20
C GLU A 148 8.74 4.84 -34.63
N GLU A 149 9.69 5.70 -35.01
CA GLU A 149 11.06 5.65 -34.49
C GLU A 149 11.10 5.93 -32.98
N ALA A 150 10.36 6.93 -32.51
CA ALA A 150 10.26 7.26 -31.10
C ALA A 150 9.57 6.14 -30.28
N LEU A 151 8.59 5.43 -30.89
CA LEU A 151 7.93 4.31 -30.26
C LEU A 151 8.87 3.10 -30.11
N ILE A 152 9.64 2.78 -31.14
CA ILE A 152 10.65 1.72 -31.11
C ILE A 152 11.73 2.05 -30.06
N GLU A 153 12.25 3.27 -30.05
CA GLU A 153 13.24 3.73 -29.07
C GLU A 153 12.73 3.55 -27.62
N ARG A 154 11.48 3.94 -27.36
CA ARG A 154 10.84 3.75 -26.05
C ARG A 154 10.66 2.28 -25.69
N SER A 155 10.26 1.45 -26.64
CA SER A 155 10.09 0.01 -26.44
C SER A 155 11.43 -0.66 -26.08
N ILE A 156 12.50 -0.32 -26.78
CA ILE A 156 13.85 -0.79 -26.47
C ILE A 156 14.27 -0.32 -25.08
N GLY A 157 14.09 0.96 -24.77
CA GLY A 157 14.42 1.53 -23.47
C GLY A 157 13.68 0.84 -22.31
N ALA A 158 12.38 0.57 -22.48
CA ALA A 158 11.57 -0.13 -21.49
C ALA A 158 12.04 -1.58 -21.27
N GLN A 159 12.38 -2.30 -22.32
CA GLN A 159 12.89 -3.67 -22.23
C GLN A 159 14.25 -3.71 -21.54
N LEU A 160 15.16 -2.79 -21.89
CA LEU A 160 16.47 -2.70 -21.27
C LEU A 160 16.37 -2.30 -19.79
N HIS A 161 15.49 -1.39 -19.44
CA HIS A 161 15.25 -1.02 -18.05
C HIS A 161 14.71 -2.19 -17.20
N HIS A 162 13.91 -3.07 -17.82
CA HIS A 162 13.41 -4.27 -17.16
C HIS A 162 14.51 -5.32 -16.94
N ILE A 163 15.46 -5.46 -17.86
CA ILE A 163 16.55 -6.44 -17.81
C ILE A 163 17.72 -5.90 -16.95
N LEU A 164 18.02 -4.63 -17.06
CA LEU A 164 19.10 -3.93 -16.38
C LEU A 164 18.51 -2.77 -15.58
N PRO A 165 17.87 -3.03 -14.44
CA PRO A 165 17.34 -1.94 -13.63
C PRO A 165 18.52 -1.06 -13.20
N VAL A 166 18.54 0.18 -13.69
CA VAL A 166 19.36 1.23 -13.08
C VAL A 166 18.86 1.32 -11.65
N ASP A 167 19.76 1.36 -10.66
CA ASP A 167 19.42 1.52 -9.24
C ASP A 167 18.57 2.80 -9.01
N SER A 168 17.39 2.80 -9.55
CA SER A 168 16.29 3.59 -9.05
C SER A 168 15.76 2.79 -7.85
N THR A 169 16.39 2.94 -6.70
CA THR A 169 15.68 2.70 -5.47
C THR A 169 14.46 3.60 -5.55
N HIS A 170 13.39 3.07 -6.11
CA HIS A 170 12.06 3.54 -5.75
C HIS A 170 12.05 3.31 -4.26
N GLY A 171 12.40 4.33 -3.51
CA GLY A 171 12.13 4.36 -2.11
C GLY A 171 10.63 4.17 -2.03
N GLN A 172 10.18 2.91 -1.89
CA GLN A 172 8.98 2.71 -1.13
C GLN A 172 9.31 3.46 0.15
N ALA A 173 8.66 4.60 0.35
CA ALA A 173 8.57 5.17 1.67
C ALA A 173 8.08 3.99 2.50
N VAL A 174 9.01 3.37 3.22
CA VAL A 174 8.66 2.43 4.28
C VAL A 174 7.96 3.37 5.24
N LEU A 175 6.62 3.37 5.16
CA LEU A 175 5.81 3.97 6.20
C LEU A 175 6.35 3.32 7.46
N GLU A 176 7.01 4.11 8.29
CA GLU A 176 7.49 3.67 9.59
C GLU A 176 6.32 2.94 10.22
N GLN A 177 6.52 1.67 10.54
CA GLN A 177 5.49 0.83 11.13
C GLN A 177 5.10 1.47 12.44
N LEU A 178 3.97 2.16 12.47
CA LEU A 178 3.48 2.88 13.65
C LEU A 178 3.10 1.94 14.81
N HIS A 179 3.20 0.64 14.60
CA HIS A 179 2.97 -0.37 15.62
C HIS A 179 4.10 -1.41 15.59
N ASP A 180 5.23 -1.06 16.18
CA ASP A 180 6.28 -2.02 16.54
C ASP A 180 5.76 -2.94 17.67
N PHE A 181 4.94 -3.91 17.29
CA PHE A 181 4.71 -5.07 18.14
C PHE A 181 5.99 -5.90 18.15
N THR A 182 6.85 -5.66 19.10
CA THR A 182 8.02 -6.52 19.29
C THR A 182 7.58 -7.82 19.95
N PRO A 183 7.76 -8.99 19.31
CA PRO A 183 7.36 -10.26 19.89
C PRO A 183 8.18 -10.56 21.14
N SER A 184 7.54 -11.06 22.19
CA SER A 184 8.19 -11.57 23.40
C SER A 184 9.03 -12.81 23.08
N LEU A 185 8.53 -13.67 22.19
CA LEU A 185 9.22 -14.85 21.67
C LEU A 185 8.99 -14.95 20.16
N SER A 186 10.02 -15.37 19.44
CA SER A 186 9.98 -15.56 17.99
C SER A 186 10.66 -16.87 17.61
N TYR A 187 10.00 -17.67 16.78
CA TYR A 187 10.49 -18.94 16.28
C TYR A 187 10.53 -18.90 14.76
N ASN A 188 11.71 -19.09 14.19
CA ASN A 188 11.87 -19.33 12.75
C ASN A 188 11.77 -20.84 12.51
N LEU A 189 10.69 -21.30 11.87
CA LEU A 189 10.44 -22.73 11.70
C LEU A 189 11.41 -23.42 10.74
N ASP A 190 12.12 -22.66 9.92
CA ASP A 190 13.16 -23.21 9.05
C ASP A 190 14.39 -23.71 9.80
N GLU A 191 14.58 -23.28 11.04
CA GLU A 191 15.66 -23.70 11.93
C GLU A 191 15.33 -24.96 12.75
N TYR A 192 14.09 -25.45 12.67
CA TYR A 192 13.61 -26.60 13.43
C TYR A 192 13.25 -27.77 12.52
N VAL A 193 13.10 -28.96 13.13
CA VAL A 193 12.53 -30.11 12.43
C VAL A 193 11.11 -29.79 11.99
N ARG A 194 10.80 -30.09 10.73
CA ARG A 194 9.48 -29.77 10.15
C ARG A 194 8.41 -30.73 10.65
N PHE A 195 7.47 -30.22 11.39
CA PHE A 195 6.28 -30.94 11.86
C PHE A 195 5.14 -30.86 10.84
N ASN A 196 4.19 -31.78 10.92
CA ASN A 196 3.05 -31.79 10.02
C ASN A 196 1.96 -30.81 10.48
N THR A 197 1.78 -30.64 11.78
CA THR A 197 0.72 -29.83 12.37
C THR A 197 1.28 -28.79 13.35
N VAL A 198 0.54 -27.69 13.51
CA VAL A 198 0.84 -26.68 14.54
C VAL A 198 0.78 -27.28 15.95
N ARG A 199 -0.11 -28.24 16.17
CA ARG A 199 -0.21 -28.99 17.43
C ARG A 199 1.11 -29.65 17.82
N GLU A 200 1.74 -30.34 16.88
CA GLU A 200 3.05 -30.95 17.10
C GLU A 200 4.11 -29.89 17.42
N ALA A 201 4.17 -28.81 16.65
CA ALA A 201 5.11 -27.73 16.88
C ALA A 201 4.94 -27.10 18.28
N PHE A 202 3.71 -26.88 18.72
CA PHE A 202 3.43 -26.32 20.05
C PHE A 202 3.85 -27.25 21.20
N VAL A 203 3.79 -28.56 21.00
CA VAL A 203 4.21 -29.53 22.02
C VAL A 203 5.73 -29.65 22.09
N GLU A 204 6.40 -29.64 20.93
CA GLU A 204 7.81 -30.00 20.84
C GLU A 204 8.78 -28.85 21.15
N PHE A 205 8.50 -27.64 20.67
CA PHE A 205 9.49 -26.55 20.81
C PHE A 205 8.92 -25.17 21.12
N VAL A 206 7.62 -24.91 20.89
CA VAL A 206 7.05 -23.59 21.18
C VAL A 206 6.76 -23.43 22.66
N MET A 207 7.64 -22.76 23.37
CA MET A 207 7.53 -22.57 24.81
C MET A 207 6.40 -21.61 25.19
N GLY A 208 5.87 -21.78 26.40
CA GLY A 208 4.89 -20.86 26.97
C GLY A 208 3.49 -20.93 26.34
N VAL A 209 3.20 -21.91 25.51
CA VAL A 209 1.86 -22.15 24.97
C VAL A 209 1.18 -23.28 25.73
N ARG A 210 -0.09 -23.10 26.07
CA ARG A 210 -0.94 -24.13 26.68
C ARG A 210 -2.21 -24.31 25.85
N VAL A 211 -2.44 -25.55 25.46
CA VAL A 211 -3.70 -26.00 24.85
C VAL A 211 -4.56 -26.67 25.90
N SER A 212 -5.81 -26.26 26.02
CA SER A 212 -6.75 -26.85 26.98
C SER A 212 -8.17 -26.82 26.42
N LYS A 213 -9.09 -27.60 27.01
CA LYS A 213 -10.51 -27.51 26.70
C LYS A 213 -11.23 -26.74 27.80
N ALA A 214 -12.12 -25.80 27.40
CA ALA A 214 -13.04 -25.12 28.29
C ALA A 214 -14.39 -24.99 27.57
N ASP A 215 -15.47 -25.32 28.24
CA ASP A 215 -16.84 -25.28 27.72
C ASP A 215 -17.02 -26.03 26.38
N GLY A 216 -16.28 -27.15 26.21
CA GLY A 216 -16.31 -27.95 25.00
C GLY A 216 -15.46 -27.45 23.83
N ALA A 217 -14.92 -26.25 23.92
CA ALA A 217 -14.05 -25.66 22.91
C ALA A 217 -12.56 -25.79 23.26
N THR A 218 -11.71 -25.92 22.27
CA THR A 218 -10.26 -25.87 22.44
C THR A 218 -9.82 -24.43 22.59
N ILE A 219 -9.01 -24.17 23.61
CA ILE A 219 -8.49 -22.83 23.91
C ILE A 219 -6.97 -22.85 23.98
N ILE A 220 -6.34 -21.96 23.22
CA ILE A 220 -4.91 -21.70 23.27
C ILE A 220 -4.67 -20.50 24.18
N ARG A 221 -3.72 -20.65 25.10
CA ARG A 221 -3.27 -19.61 26.02
C ARG A 221 -1.76 -19.47 25.97
N ILE A 222 -1.25 -18.28 26.25
CA ILE A 222 0.17 -18.06 26.41
C ILE A 222 0.51 -17.65 27.84
N LEU A 223 1.73 -17.97 28.25
CA LEU A 223 2.30 -17.57 29.51
C LEU A 223 2.51 -16.05 29.52
N GLN A 224 1.98 -15.38 30.53
CA GLN A 224 2.19 -13.94 30.69
C GLN A 224 3.53 -13.68 31.38
N ASP A 225 4.37 -12.83 30.78
CA ASP A 225 5.74 -12.58 31.25
C ASP A 225 5.78 -11.85 32.60
N ASP A 226 4.84 -10.95 32.85
CA ASP A 226 4.76 -10.13 34.04
C ASP A 226 4.37 -10.95 35.29
N VAL A 227 3.40 -11.86 35.15
CA VAL A 227 2.86 -12.64 36.27
C VAL A 227 3.32 -14.10 36.29
N LYS A 228 4.06 -14.54 35.27
CA LYS A 228 4.55 -15.93 35.08
C LYS A 228 3.43 -16.98 35.25
N ARG A 229 2.23 -16.66 34.75
CA ARG A 229 1.04 -17.51 34.81
C ARG A 229 0.28 -17.51 33.49
N PHE A 230 -0.42 -18.60 33.25
CA PHE A 230 -1.40 -18.66 32.17
C PHE A 230 -2.68 -17.94 32.59
N SER A 231 -3.15 -17.01 31.78
CA SER A 231 -4.40 -16.31 32.02
C SER A 231 -5.63 -17.22 31.83
N SER A 232 -6.76 -16.78 32.39
CA SER A 232 -8.08 -17.38 32.09
C SER A 232 -8.58 -17.04 30.69
N LEU A 233 -8.16 -15.88 30.14
CA LEU A 233 -8.54 -15.48 28.80
C LEU A 233 -7.74 -16.23 27.73
N LYS A 234 -8.35 -16.40 26.55
CA LYS A 234 -7.69 -16.99 25.38
C LYS A 234 -6.71 -16.01 24.75
N ALA A 235 -5.69 -16.54 24.09
CA ALA A 235 -4.87 -15.75 23.18
C ALA A 235 -5.63 -15.43 21.89
N LEU A 236 -5.31 -14.29 21.28
CA LEU A 236 -5.67 -14.02 19.88
C LEU A 236 -4.71 -14.79 18.98
N VAL A 237 -5.24 -15.67 18.15
CA VAL A 237 -4.42 -16.47 17.23
C VAL A 237 -4.63 -15.99 15.81
N LEU A 238 -3.53 -15.67 15.13
CA LEU A 238 -3.50 -15.12 13.78
C LEU A 238 -2.74 -16.07 12.84
N ILE A 239 -3.24 -16.19 11.61
CA ILE A 239 -2.47 -16.73 10.48
C ILE A 239 -2.41 -15.64 9.42
N ASP A 240 -1.20 -15.23 9.00
CA ASP A 240 -0.97 -14.14 8.06
C ASP A 240 -1.83 -12.91 8.37
N GLY A 241 -1.82 -12.45 9.64
CA GLY A 241 -2.54 -11.27 10.10
C GLY A 241 -4.05 -11.45 10.33
N VAL A 242 -4.63 -12.60 9.95
CA VAL A 242 -6.07 -12.86 10.06
C VAL A 242 -6.39 -13.64 11.33
N PRO A 243 -7.27 -13.14 12.23
CA PRO A 243 -7.71 -13.85 13.42
C PRO A 243 -8.52 -15.10 13.10
N ILE A 244 -8.14 -16.20 13.71
CA ILE A 244 -8.83 -17.49 13.59
C ILE A 244 -9.47 -17.81 14.94
N GLU A 245 -10.80 -17.83 14.97
CA GLU A 245 -11.56 -18.08 16.21
C GLU A 245 -11.61 -19.56 16.58
N ASP A 246 -11.56 -20.45 15.58
CA ASP A 246 -11.50 -21.91 15.76
C ASP A 246 -10.07 -22.37 16.02
N HIS A 247 -9.74 -22.59 17.29
CA HIS A 247 -8.42 -23.04 17.69
C HIS A 247 -8.13 -24.51 17.32
N ASP A 248 -9.12 -25.34 17.04
CA ASP A 248 -8.88 -26.69 16.53
C ASP A 248 -8.39 -26.62 15.08
N ALA A 249 -8.99 -25.78 14.25
CA ALA A 249 -8.52 -25.52 12.89
C ALA A 249 -7.08 -24.99 12.85
N VAL A 250 -6.72 -24.14 13.82
CA VAL A 250 -5.33 -23.66 13.98
C VAL A 250 -4.39 -24.81 14.30
N LEU A 251 -4.73 -25.66 15.26
CA LEU A 251 -3.87 -26.76 15.71
C LEU A 251 -3.65 -27.81 14.62
N ASP A 252 -4.64 -28.01 13.77
CA ASP A 252 -4.60 -28.97 12.66
C ASP A 252 -3.99 -28.36 11.38
N TYR A 253 -3.69 -27.05 11.40
CA TYR A 253 -3.04 -26.37 10.26
C TYR A 253 -1.66 -26.96 9.97
N ASN A 254 -1.31 -27.01 8.68
CA ASN A 254 -0.04 -27.57 8.21
C ASN A 254 1.15 -26.67 8.58
N ALA A 255 1.90 -27.08 9.59
CA ALA A 255 3.06 -26.35 10.09
C ALA A 255 4.18 -26.18 9.05
N ARG A 256 4.22 -27.01 7.99
CA ARG A 256 5.21 -26.88 6.91
C ARG A 256 5.02 -25.64 6.04
N LEU A 257 3.83 -25.04 6.09
CA LEU A 257 3.54 -23.78 5.39
C LEU A 257 4.03 -22.56 6.16
N LEU A 258 4.28 -22.70 7.47
CA LEU A 258 4.69 -21.62 8.35
C LEU A 258 6.19 -21.32 8.20
N HIS A 259 6.51 -20.05 8.26
CA HIS A 259 7.87 -19.52 8.35
C HIS A 259 8.18 -19.07 9.78
N TYR A 260 7.28 -18.26 10.38
CA TYR A 260 7.46 -17.75 11.74
C TYR A 260 6.25 -18.04 12.63
N ILE A 261 6.54 -18.21 13.93
CA ILE A 261 5.58 -18.11 15.02
C ILE A 261 6.08 -17.03 15.98
N HIS A 262 5.33 -15.97 16.12
CA HIS A 262 5.59 -14.89 17.07
C HIS A 262 4.60 -14.94 18.21
N GLN A 263 5.08 -14.72 19.43
CA GLN A 263 4.25 -14.60 20.63
C GLN A 263 4.41 -13.20 21.21
N TYR A 264 3.29 -12.61 21.59
CA TYR A 264 3.26 -11.30 22.24
C TYR A 264 2.54 -11.48 23.57
N SER A 265 3.26 -11.37 24.67
CA SER A 265 2.68 -11.37 26.01
C SER A 265 2.05 -10.02 26.30
N GLY A 266 1.05 -9.99 27.17
CA GLY A 266 0.33 -8.79 27.53
C GLY A 266 -1.15 -8.87 27.16
N ARG A 267 -1.88 -7.79 27.47
CA ARG A 267 -3.33 -7.71 27.29
C ARG A 267 -3.67 -6.84 26.11
N TYR A 268 -4.51 -7.36 25.21
CA TYR A 268 -4.88 -6.72 23.95
C TYR A 268 -6.40 -6.71 23.79
N THR A 269 -6.93 -5.64 23.19
CA THR A 269 -8.36 -5.51 22.86
C THR A 269 -8.53 -5.39 21.37
N PHE A 270 -9.29 -6.34 20.77
CA PHE A 270 -9.65 -6.32 19.36
C PHE A 270 -11.12 -6.73 19.20
N GLY A 271 -11.87 -5.99 18.40
CA GLY A 271 -13.28 -6.27 18.16
C GLY A 271 -14.15 -6.21 19.43
N GLY A 272 -13.81 -5.33 20.35
CA GLY A 272 -14.47 -5.25 21.64
C GLY A 272 -14.25 -6.48 22.55
N LYS A 273 -13.38 -7.41 22.16
CA LYS A 273 -13.00 -8.60 22.96
C LYS A 273 -11.61 -8.42 23.56
N LEU A 274 -11.44 -8.92 24.77
CA LEU A 274 -10.18 -8.90 25.48
C LEU A 274 -9.45 -10.24 25.32
N TYR A 275 -8.15 -10.16 25.05
CA TYR A 275 -7.25 -11.29 24.87
C TYR A 275 -6.03 -11.13 25.76
N ASP A 276 -5.56 -12.21 26.37
CA ASP A 276 -4.30 -12.21 27.10
C ASP A 276 -3.23 -12.89 26.23
N GLY A 277 -2.63 -12.06 25.37
CA GLY A 277 -1.58 -12.41 24.44
C GLY A 277 -2.03 -12.64 23.00
N ILE A 278 -1.06 -12.60 22.10
CA ILE A 278 -1.25 -12.84 20.67
C ILE A 278 -0.27 -13.94 20.23
N ILE A 279 -0.72 -14.86 19.40
CA ILE A 279 0.12 -15.80 18.64
C ILE A 279 -0.08 -15.45 17.16
N SER A 280 0.95 -14.93 16.52
CA SER A 280 0.95 -14.61 15.09
C SER A 280 1.79 -15.62 14.34
N MET A 281 1.15 -16.39 13.49
CA MET A 281 1.77 -17.37 12.60
C MET A 281 1.86 -16.80 11.20
N ILE A 282 3.05 -16.75 10.65
CA ILE A 282 3.34 -16.17 9.34
C ILE A 282 3.76 -17.29 8.41
N THR A 283 3.04 -17.44 7.29
CA THR A 283 3.39 -18.41 6.26
C THR A 283 4.52 -17.87 5.36
N HIS A 284 5.20 -18.78 4.63
CA HIS A 284 6.21 -18.37 3.64
C HIS A 284 5.65 -17.43 2.57
N ARG A 285 4.39 -17.60 2.21
CA ARG A 285 3.72 -16.81 1.17
C ARG A 285 3.04 -15.55 1.71
N GLY A 286 2.62 -15.54 2.97
CA GLY A 286 1.85 -14.45 3.56
C GLY A 286 0.46 -14.27 2.94
N THR A 287 -0.15 -15.35 2.41
CA THR A 287 -1.41 -15.30 1.63
C THR A 287 -2.41 -16.38 2.06
N LEU A 288 -2.38 -16.78 3.33
CA LEU A 288 -3.29 -17.78 3.92
C LEU A 288 -3.31 -19.15 3.19
N PRO A 289 -2.16 -19.71 2.74
CA PRO A 289 -2.16 -20.93 1.95
C PRO A 289 -2.79 -22.10 2.71
N GLY A 290 -3.77 -22.76 2.09
CA GLY A 290 -4.43 -23.93 2.68
C GLY A 290 -5.38 -23.66 3.84
N LEU A 291 -5.57 -22.41 4.25
CA LEU A 291 -6.54 -22.02 5.26
C LEU A 291 -7.94 -21.95 4.66
N ARG A 292 -8.91 -22.55 5.32
CA ARG A 292 -10.33 -22.33 5.04
C ARG A 292 -10.86 -21.29 6.02
N LEU A 293 -11.40 -20.22 5.49
CA LEU A 293 -12.07 -19.21 6.29
C LEU A 293 -13.46 -19.70 6.70
N ASP A 294 -13.91 -19.24 7.87
CA ASP A 294 -15.25 -19.51 8.37
C ASP A 294 -16.31 -18.89 7.45
N GLU A 295 -17.55 -19.40 7.52
CA GLU A 295 -18.68 -18.90 6.73
C GLU A 295 -18.97 -17.42 6.94
N ASN A 296 -18.57 -16.87 8.09
CA ASN A 296 -18.72 -15.46 8.45
C ASN A 296 -17.58 -14.58 7.95
N SER A 297 -16.57 -15.15 7.31
CA SER A 297 -15.35 -14.47 6.87
C SER A 297 -15.21 -14.55 5.35
N GLN A 298 -14.87 -13.44 4.72
CA GLN A 298 -14.67 -13.37 3.27
C GLN A 298 -13.38 -12.65 2.95
N LEU A 299 -12.64 -13.21 1.98
CA LEU A 299 -11.42 -12.64 1.43
C LEU A 299 -11.75 -11.76 0.23
N PHE A 300 -11.18 -10.56 0.19
CA PHE A 300 -11.30 -9.61 -0.91
C PHE A 300 -9.91 -9.09 -1.29
N ALA A 301 -9.64 -9.02 -2.59
CA ALA A 301 -8.57 -8.17 -3.10
C ALA A 301 -9.08 -6.73 -3.12
N TYR A 302 -8.49 -5.86 -2.33
CA TYR A 302 -8.96 -4.48 -2.16
C TYR A 302 -7.90 -3.47 -2.62
N GLU A 303 -8.34 -2.45 -3.34
CA GLU A 303 -7.48 -1.37 -3.80
C GLU A 303 -7.60 -0.17 -2.86
N PHE A 304 -6.60 0.01 -2.01
CA PHE A 304 -6.43 1.20 -1.18
C PHE A 304 -5.83 2.35 -1.99
N PRO A 305 -5.83 3.58 -1.45
CA PRO A 305 -5.13 4.70 -2.05
C PRO A 305 -3.67 4.33 -2.34
N GLN A 306 -3.17 4.78 -3.49
CA GLN A 306 -1.79 4.51 -3.86
C GLN A 306 -0.83 5.39 -3.06
N ASN A 307 0.30 4.84 -2.69
CA ASN A 307 1.39 5.63 -2.16
C ASN A 307 1.80 6.70 -3.17
N ARG A 308 2.11 7.88 -2.66
CA ARG A 308 2.71 8.92 -3.50
C ARG A 308 4.07 8.43 -3.99
N PRO A 309 4.27 8.28 -5.30
CA PRO A 309 5.54 7.80 -5.79
C PRO A 309 6.61 8.88 -5.60
N ASP A 310 7.70 8.54 -4.94
CA ASP A 310 8.89 9.36 -4.91
C ASP A 310 9.65 9.19 -6.22
N PHE A 311 9.97 10.29 -6.87
CA PHE A 311 10.78 10.29 -8.07
C PHE A 311 12.25 10.33 -7.69
N THR A 312 12.93 9.20 -7.82
CA THR A 312 14.38 9.11 -7.66
C THR A 312 15.05 9.10 -9.03
N ALA A 313 16.09 9.89 -9.18
CA ALA A 313 16.87 9.97 -10.41
C ALA A 313 18.32 9.53 -10.15
N PRO A 314 18.97 8.80 -11.08
CA PRO A 314 20.37 8.49 -10.97
C PRO A 314 21.23 9.74 -10.82
N VAL A 315 22.28 9.60 -10.04
CA VAL A 315 23.30 10.62 -9.78
C VAL A 315 24.60 10.17 -10.46
N TYR A 316 25.30 11.06 -11.11
CA TYR A 316 26.55 10.79 -11.84
C TYR A 316 27.69 11.66 -11.30
N ASP A 317 27.98 11.53 -10.00
CA ASP A 317 29.01 12.31 -9.31
C ASP A 317 30.38 11.61 -9.28
N SER A 318 30.46 10.32 -9.62
CA SER A 318 31.71 9.56 -9.67
C SER A 318 32.08 9.14 -11.10
N GLU A 319 33.37 8.93 -11.36
CA GLU A 319 33.88 8.41 -12.62
C GLU A 319 33.29 7.04 -12.98
N GLU A 320 33.06 6.19 -11.99
CA GLU A 320 32.44 4.88 -12.17
C GLU A 320 31.01 4.99 -12.66
N GLN A 321 30.24 5.91 -12.08
CA GLN A 321 28.84 6.18 -12.50
C GLN A 321 28.79 6.82 -13.90
N LEU A 322 29.69 7.75 -14.20
CA LEU A 322 29.80 8.39 -15.51
C LEU A 322 30.11 7.38 -16.62
N HIS A 323 31.01 6.43 -16.35
CA HIS A 323 31.45 5.41 -17.30
C HIS A 323 30.70 4.07 -17.18
N SER A 324 29.63 4.01 -16.41
CA SER A 324 28.78 2.83 -16.33
C SER A 324 28.33 2.37 -17.72
N ARG A 325 28.45 1.05 -17.98
CA ARG A 325 28.00 0.43 -19.24
C ARG A 325 26.48 0.23 -19.29
N ILE A 326 25.78 0.45 -18.18
CA ILE A 326 24.33 0.36 -18.12
C ILE A 326 23.78 1.66 -18.72
N PRO A 327 23.04 1.61 -19.84
CA PRO A 327 22.50 2.80 -20.47
C PRO A 327 21.33 3.39 -19.67
N ASP A 328 21.28 4.71 -19.62
CA ASP A 328 20.18 5.45 -18.99
C ASP A 328 19.20 5.99 -20.06
N PHE A 329 18.09 5.27 -20.25
CA PHE A 329 17.06 5.60 -21.24
C PHE A 329 15.90 6.43 -20.67
N ARG A 330 16.10 7.14 -19.56
CA ARG A 330 15.06 7.97 -18.98
C ARG A 330 14.67 9.12 -19.91
N HIS A 331 13.37 9.25 -20.12
CA HIS A 331 12.76 10.40 -20.79
C HIS A 331 12.39 11.51 -19.81
N THR A 332 12.15 11.17 -18.54
CA THR A 332 11.91 12.11 -17.44
C THR A 332 13.17 12.24 -16.62
N LEU A 333 13.78 13.42 -16.63
CA LEU A 333 15.03 13.69 -15.91
C LEU A 333 14.78 14.15 -14.48
N TYR A 334 13.66 14.83 -14.26
CA TYR A 334 13.26 15.35 -12.96
C TYR A 334 11.74 15.43 -12.85
N TRP A 335 11.23 15.08 -11.69
CA TRP A 335 9.85 15.33 -11.31
C TRP A 335 9.77 15.56 -9.81
N ASN A 336 9.15 16.67 -9.42
CA ASN A 336 8.84 16.98 -8.04
C ASN A 336 7.47 17.66 -8.00
N PRO A 337 6.48 17.07 -7.32
CA PRO A 337 5.15 17.64 -7.20
C PRO A 337 5.05 18.75 -6.13
N ASP A 338 6.08 18.91 -5.27
CA ASP A 338 6.07 19.80 -4.10
C ASP A 338 7.22 20.81 -4.16
N ILE A 339 7.21 21.68 -5.15
CA ILE A 339 8.15 22.80 -5.22
C ILE A 339 7.64 23.91 -4.31
N THR A 340 8.46 24.35 -3.36
CA THR A 340 8.12 25.45 -2.47
C THR A 340 8.62 26.79 -3.02
N SER A 341 8.03 27.90 -2.59
CA SER A 341 8.49 29.25 -2.97
C SER A 341 9.93 29.57 -2.52
N ALA A 342 10.47 28.82 -1.57
CA ALA A 342 11.87 28.93 -1.14
C ALA A 342 12.86 28.24 -2.10
N THR A 343 12.38 27.41 -3.03
CA THR A 343 13.22 26.66 -3.97
C THR A 343 13.64 27.58 -5.12
N ASN A 344 14.88 28.06 -5.09
CA ASN A 344 15.41 28.93 -6.13
C ASN A 344 16.11 28.18 -7.28
N THR A 345 16.64 26.99 -6.98
CA THR A 345 17.39 26.18 -7.94
C THR A 345 17.09 24.70 -7.75
N VAL A 346 17.10 23.97 -8.86
CA VAL A 346 16.95 22.51 -8.88
C VAL A 346 18.07 21.93 -9.72
N SER A 347 18.70 20.85 -9.23
CA SER A 347 19.77 20.16 -9.94
C SER A 347 19.38 18.71 -10.22
N PHE A 348 19.70 18.22 -11.39
CA PHE A 348 19.50 16.85 -11.84
C PHE A 348 20.55 16.49 -12.90
N TYR A 349 20.58 15.24 -13.32
CA TYR A 349 21.49 14.75 -14.36
C TYR A 349 20.72 14.39 -15.64
N THR A 350 21.33 14.68 -16.80
CA THR A 350 20.83 14.20 -18.10
C THR A 350 20.97 12.68 -18.19
N SER A 351 20.15 12.08 -19.04
CA SER A 351 20.25 10.67 -19.43
C SER A 351 21.13 10.50 -20.66
N ASP A 352 21.26 9.27 -21.16
CA ASP A 352 21.93 8.97 -22.43
C ASP A 352 21.04 9.30 -23.65
N MET A 353 19.80 9.76 -23.41
CA MET A 353 18.83 10.09 -24.42
C MET A 353 19.05 11.52 -24.95
N LYS A 354 19.42 11.61 -26.23
CA LYS A 354 19.59 12.90 -26.93
C LYS A 354 18.25 13.50 -27.29
N GLY A 355 18.20 14.80 -27.39
CA GLY A 355 16.98 15.51 -27.82
C GLY A 355 16.71 16.81 -27.07
N THR A 356 15.55 17.38 -27.33
CA THR A 356 15.07 18.58 -26.64
C THR A 356 14.28 18.17 -25.40
N TYR A 357 14.61 18.77 -24.27
CA TYR A 357 13.90 18.60 -23.03
C TYR A 357 13.12 19.86 -22.68
N VAL A 358 11.96 19.67 -22.09
CA VAL A 358 11.06 20.73 -21.64
C VAL A 358 10.95 20.64 -20.11
N ALA A 359 11.34 21.70 -19.45
CA ALA A 359 11.07 21.91 -18.05
C ALA A 359 9.73 22.63 -17.92
N THR A 360 8.77 22.05 -17.26
CA THR A 360 7.45 22.61 -17.03
C THR A 360 7.24 22.81 -15.54
N LEU A 361 7.14 24.05 -15.12
CA LEU A 361 6.73 24.45 -13.78
C LEU A 361 5.25 24.83 -13.84
N GLN A 362 4.43 24.23 -13.01
CA GLN A 362 2.99 24.54 -12.95
C GLN A 362 2.49 24.51 -11.50
N GLY A 363 1.47 25.33 -11.24
CA GLY A 363 0.88 25.44 -9.91
C GLY A 363 -0.47 26.14 -9.97
N ILE A 364 -1.10 26.28 -8.80
CA ILE A 364 -2.41 26.92 -8.65
C ILE A 364 -2.23 28.19 -7.81
N ASN A 365 -2.78 29.31 -8.30
CA ASN A 365 -2.75 30.57 -7.53
C ASN A 365 -3.86 30.59 -6.46
N SER A 366 -3.85 31.61 -5.61
CA SER A 366 -4.83 31.79 -4.54
C SER A 366 -6.29 31.92 -5.03
N LYS A 367 -6.48 32.21 -6.33
CA LYS A 367 -7.79 32.27 -6.99
C LYS A 367 -8.22 30.94 -7.59
N GLY A 368 -7.41 29.89 -7.45
CA GLY A 368 -7.67 28.59 -8.06
C GLY A 368 -7.34 28.51 -9.55
N GLU A 369 -6.59 29.49 -10.11
CA GLU A 369 -6.21 29.49 -11.52
C GLU A 369 -4.87 28.77 -11.71
N CYS A 370 -4.78 27.90 -12.73
CA CYS A 370 -3.51 27.25 -13.09
C CYS A 370 -2.54 28.23 -13.75
N VAL A 371 -1.32 28.22 -13.25
CA VAL A 371 -0.18 28.99 -13.82
C VAL A 371 0.85 27.99 -14.31
N GLN A 372 1.39 28.23 -15.53
CA GLN A 372 2.37 27.35 -16.14
C GLN A 372 3.50 28.20 -16.78
N VAL A 373 4.74 27.78 -16.49
CA VAL A 373 5.96 28.33 -17.09
C VAL A 373 6.77 27.21 -17.70
N GLN A 374 7.31 27.43 -18.90
CA GLN A 374 8.12 26.42 -19.58
C GLN A 374 9.48 26.95 -20.00
N GLY A 375 10.50 26.11 -19.82
CA GLY A 375 11.85 26.30 -20.35
C GLY A 375 12.29 25.13 -21.20
N LYS A 376 13.23 25.35 -22.14
CA LYS A 376 13.73 24.28 -23.03
C LYS A 376 15.25 24.24 -23.03
N PHE A 377 15.83 23.05 -23.12
CA PHE A 377 17.25 22.83 -23.34
C PHE A 377 17.49 21.60 -24.22
N VAL A 378 18.70 21.43 -24.72
CA VAL A 378 19.08 20.32 -25.63
C VAL A 378 20.20 19.53 -25.03
N VAL A 379 20.05 18.20 -25.09
CA VAL A 379 21.08 17.19 -24.81
C VAL A 379 21.58 16.62 -26.14
N ARG A 380 22.88 16.57 -26.31
CA ARG A 380 23.55 16.10 -27.55
C ARG A 380 24.47 14.92 -27.33
#